data_7bccd7e0f9ccaaee0c7152f5747e8064
#
_entry.id   7bccd7e0f9ccaaee0c7152f5747e8064
#
_cell.length_a   1.000
_cell.length_b   1.000
_cell.length_c   1.000
_cell.angle_alpha   90.00
_cell.angle_beta   90.00
_cell.angle_gamma   90.00
#
_symmetry.space_group_name_H-M   'P 1'
#
loop_
_entity.id
_entity.type
_entity.pdbx_description
1 polymer ?
#
loop_
_entity_poly.entity_id
_entity_poly.type
_entity_poly.pdbx_seq_one_letter_code
_entity_poly.pdbx_strand_id
1 'polypeptide(L)'
;MFGAARHSRRGRGTALVMGGVLLAGAAACGGGDGGGDDKKPHGGPKAPASAAGPRALTEAQLTAASFTDGETVGKYTASEFTLGAPHSDDYTADPAVCQPLVSLAADVTDHDMRSEVNRRVDVAGEMLGLSVAVQLRSYGGGDAARVMKALDKAGRKCADGFTEVRSVAKGKYLKVEPVRAPEFGAGADEVRAYHFTILDVKGKLRLHDYLTVVRSGSTTLSFRADLLGTKDFGGVPESVTDAQWEKFRSVVAPG
;
A
#
# COMPACT_ATOMS: atom_id res chain seq x y z
N MET A 1 41.18 30.62 -12.22
CA MET A 1 42.46 29.92 -12.42
C MET A 1 42.45 28.69 -11.54
N PHE A 2 42.76 27.54 -12.18
CA PHE A 2 43.02 26.19 -11.59
C PHE A 2 41.79 25.46 -11.02
N GLY A 3 41.50 24.24 -11.36
CA GLY A 3 42.02 23.29 -12.32
C GLY A 3 41.20 22.00 -12.21
N ALA A 4 40.96 21.36 -13.33
CA ALA A 4 40.22 20.13 -13.48
C ALA A 4 40.93 18.91 -12.89
N ALA A 5 40.18 17.93 -12.39
CA ALA A 5 40.67 16.55 -12.34
C ALA A 5 39.52 15.58 -12.65
N ARG A 6 39.52 15.07 -13.88
CA ARG A 6 38.78 13.90 -14.35
C ARG A 6 39.47 12.65 -13.83
N HIS A 7 38.73 11.72 -13.25
CA HIS A 7 39.20 10.33 -13.18
C HIS A 7 38.11 9.40 -13.74
N SER A 8 38.41 9.03 -14.99
CA SER A 8 37.81 7.88 -15.68
C SER A 8 38.41 6.59 -15.12
N ARG A 9 37.62 5.62 -14.71
CA ARG A 9 38.04 4.21 -14.68
C ARG A 9 37.00 3.35 -15.37
N ARG A 10 37.37 2.98 -16.59
CA ARG A 10 36.81 1.85 -17.34
C ARG A 10 37.27 0.56 -16.63
N GLY A 11 36.32 -0.30 -16.28
CA GLY A 11 36.57 -1.69 -15.92
C GLY A 11 35.80 -2.58 -16.89
N ARG A 12 36.54 -3.22 -17.81
CA ARG A 12 36.08 -4.30 -18.69
C ARG A 12 36.17 -5.63 -17.95
N GLY A 13 35.33 -6.57 -18.34
CA GLY A 13 35.50 -7.99 -18.06
C GLY A 13 34.21 -8.61 -17.54
N THR A 14 33.63 -9.65 -17.98
CA THR A 14 33.97 -10.72 -18.90
C THR A 14 32.71 -11.58 -18.94
N ALA A 15 32.23 -11.94 -20.11
CA ALA A 15 31.15 -12.89 -20.32
C ALA A 15 31.62 -14.31 -19.93
N LEU A 16 30.78 -15.07 -19.25
CA LEU A 16 30.90 -16.50 -19.13
C LEU A 16 29.58 -17.16 -19.47
N VAL A 17 29.59 -17.77 -20.64
CA VAL A 17 28.57 -18.71 -21.15
C VAL A 17 28.98 -20.09 -20.70
N MET A 18 28.10 -20.87 -20.14
CA MET A 18 28.06 -22.35 -20.10
C MET A 18 26.79 -22.75 -19.35
N GLY A 19 25.94 -23.58 -19.76
CA GLY A 19 25.97 -24.72 -20.61
C GLY A 19 24.81 -25.59 -20.10
N GLY A 20 23.91 -26.03 -20.98
CA GLY A 20 22.71 -26.77 -20.65
C GLY A 20 22.97 -28.17 -20.12
N VAL A 21 21.99 -28.69 -19.38
CA VAL A 21 21.74 -30.13 -19.25
C VAL A 21 20.23 -30.38 -19.32
N LEU A 22 19.85 -30.97 -20.44
CA LEU A 22 18.55 -31.63 -20.63
C LEU A 22 18.66 -33.02 -19.98
N LEU A 23 17.80 -33.34 -19.05
CA LEU A 23 17.55 -34.70 -18.59
C LEU A 23 16.11 -35.07 -18.90
N ALA A 24 15.96 -35.82 -20.00
CA ALA A 24 14.78 -36.58 -20.33
C ALA A 24 14.80 -37.88 -19.50
N GLY A 25 13.80 -38.11 -18.67
CA GLY A 25 13.58 -39.33 -17.93
C GLY A 25 12.40 -40.07 -18.52
N ALA A 26 12.70 -41.22 -19.11
CA ALA A 26 11.78 -42.10 -19.79
C ALA A 26 10.83 -42.84 -18.86
N ALA A 27 9.61 -43.05 -19.35
CA ALA A 27 8.61 -43.96 -18.80
C ALA A 27 9.06 -45.41 -18.93
N ALA A 28 8.95 -46.19 -17.85
CA ALA A 28 9.04 -47.62 -17.88
C ALA A 28 7.66 -48.22 -17.52
N CYS A 29 6.98 -48.78 -18.51
CA CYS A 29 5.93 -49.76 -18.31
C CYS A 29 6.57 -51.11 -17.99
N GLY A 30 6.21 -51.69 -16.87
CA GLY A 30 6.51 -53.07 -16.53
C GLY A 30 5.23 -53.77 -16.12
N GLY A 31 4.72 -54.67 -16.95
CA GLY A 31 3.65 -55.58 -16.63
C GLY A 31 4.14 -56.73 -15.75
N GLY A 32 3.28 -57.24 -14.91
CA GLY A 32 3.48 -58.44 -14.10
C GLY A 32 2.13 -58.89 -13.54
N ASP A 33 1.62 -60.01 -14.08
CA ASP A 33 0.47 -60.77 -13.61
C ASP A 33 0.71 -61.36 -12.23
N GLY A 34 -0.35 -61.47 -11.39
CA GLY A 34 -0.34 -62.29 -10.18
C GLY A 34 -1.40 -61.90 -9.16
N GLY A 35 -2.50 -62.59 -9.23
CA GLY A 35 -3.61 -62.88 -8.33
C GLY A 35 -3.68 -62.36 -6.91
N GLY A 36 -4.87 -62.02 -6.48
CA GLY A 36 -5.40 -62.27 -5.18
C GLY A 36 -5.63 -61.07 -4.27
N ASP A 37 -6.88 -60.97 -3.86
CA ASP A 37 -7.41 -60.36 -2.64
C ASP A 37 -7.82 -58.89 -2.65
N ASP A 38 -9.12 -58.75 -2.57
CA ASP A 38 -9.93 -57.58 -2.22
C ASP A 38 -9.40 -56.81 -1.01
N LYS A 39 -8.80 -55.66 -1.23
CA LYS A 39 -8.78 -54.57 -0.26
C LYS A 39 -9.06 -53.26 -0.97
N LYS A 40 -10.30 -52.82 -0.79
CA LYS A 40 -10.78 -51.46 -1.11
C LYS A 40 -9.80 -50.43 -0.55
N PRO A 41 -9.20 -49.54 -1.34
CA PRO A 41 -8.47 -48.41 -0.79
C PRO A 41 -9.50 -47.45 -0.19
N HIS A 42 -9.47 -47.27 1.11
CA HIS A 42 -10.10 -46.12 1.76
C HIS A 42 -9.43 -44.86 1.23
N GLY A 43 -10.11 -44.19 0.33
CA GLY A 43 -9.80 -42.82 -0.01
C GLY A 43 -9.98 -41.98 1.27
N GLY A 44 -8.89 -41.62 1.91
CA GLY A 44 -8.90 -40.66 2.99
C GLY A 44 -9.53 -39.34 2.49
N PRO A 45 -10.24 -38.61 3.34
CA PRO A 45 -10.84 -37.33 2.94
C PRO A 45 -9.71 -36.43 2.41
N LYS A 46 -9.81 -36.08 1.11
CA LYS A 46 -8.98 -35.08 0.50
C LYS A 46 -9.17 -33.81 1.32
N ALA A 47 -8.13 -33.37 2.01
CA ALA A 47 -8.18 -32.12 2.76
C ALA A 47 -8.77 -31.04 1.84
N PRO A 48 -9.74 -30.25 2.30
CA PRO A 48 -10.27 -29.17 1.48
C PRO A 48 -9.10 -28.30 1.06
N ALA A 49 -8.95 -28.11 -0.26
CA ALA A 49 -7.99 -27.15 -0.77
C ALA A 49 -8.31 -25.82 -0.07
N SER A 50 -7.38 -25.32 0.73
CA SER A 50 -7.51 -24.00 1.33
C SER A 50 -7.87 -23.05 0.20
N ALA A 51 -9.02 -22.40 0.28
CA ALA A 51 -9.44 -21.43 -0.70
C ALA A 51 -8.31 -20.39 -0.78
N ALA A 52 -7.63 -20.35 -1.92
CA ALA A 52 -6.61 -19.34 -2.15
C ALA A 52 -7.28 -17.99 -1.96
N GLY A 53 -6.78 -17.21 -1.01
CA GLY A 53 -7.30 -15.86 -0.76
C GLY A 53 -7.26 -15.00 -2.03
N PRO A 54 -7.90 -13.82 -2.03
CA PRO A 54 -7.92 -12.95 -3.20
C PRO A 54 -6.50 -12.73 -3.71
N ARG A 55 -6.33 -12.89 -5.03
CA ARG A 55 -5.02 -12.75 -5.67
C ARG A 55 -4.58 -11.28 -5.62
N ALA A 56 -3.32 -11.04 -5.31
CA ALA A 56 -2.74 -9.70 -5.37
C ALA A 56 -2.80 -9.16 -6.81
N LEU A 57 -3.13 -7.88 -6.95
CA LEU A 57 -3.06 -7.16 -8.21
C LEU A 57 -1.60 -6.86 -8.55
N THR A 58 -1.29 -6.79 -9.82
CA THR A 58 0.01 -6.36 -10.32
C THR A 58 0.11 -4.84 -10.31
N GLU A 59 1.32 -4.29 -10.40
CA GLU A 59 1.56 -2.86 -10.52
C GLU A 59 0.84 -2.26 -11.75
N ALA A 60 0.85 -2.97 -12.89
CA ALA A 60 0.13 -2.53 -14.09
C ALA A 60 -1.39 -2.44 -13.87
N GLN A 61 -1.97 -3.38 -13.11
CA GLN A 61 -3.39 -3.33 -12.74
C GLN A 61 -3.68 -2.19 -11.78
N LEU A 62 -2.81 -1.96 -10.78
CA LEU A 62 -2.95 -0.81 -9.88
C LEU A 62 -2.80 0.52 -10.61
N THR A 63 -1.86 0.62 -11.55
CA THR A 63 -1.67 1.81 -12.40
C THR A 63 -2.93 2.10 -13.22
N ALA A 64 -3.52 1.09 -13.85
CA ALA A 64 -4.78 1.24 -14.59
C ALA A 64 -5.94 1.65 -13.68
N ALA A 65 -5.93 1.19 -12.41
CA ALA A 65 -6.96 1.46 -11.41
C ALA A 65 -6.74 2.79 -10.63
N SER A 66 -5.61 3.49 -10.86
CA SER A 66 -5.28 4.75 -10.19
C SER A 66 -5.56 5.96 -11.09
N PHE A 67 -5.59 7.16 -10.50
CA PHE A 67 -5.58 8.40 -11.28
C PHE A 67 -4.42 8.45 -12.26
N THR A 68 -4.63 9.09 -13.41
CA THR A 68 -3.57 9.39 -14.38
C THR A 68 -2.99 10.79 -14.14
N ASP A 69 -1.76 11.00 -14.58
CA ASP A 69 -1.13 12.32 -14.50
C ASP A 69 -1.94 13.37 -15.29
N GLY A 70 -2.19 14.52 -14.67
CA GLY A 70 -3.02 15.59 -15.24
C GLY A 70 -4.54 15.34 -15.15
N GLU A 71 -5.02 14.24 -14.60
CA GLU A 71 -6.45 13.96 -14.46
C GLU A 71 -7.11 14.96 -13.50
N THR A 72 -8.24 15.54 -13.94
CA THR A 72 -8.99 16.51 -13.13
C THR A 72 -10.10 15.83 -12.35
N VAL A 73 -10.15 16.07 -11.05
CA VAL A 73 -11.14 15.57 -10.10
C VAL A 73 -11.80 16.74 -9.37
N GLY A 74 -12.92 17.23 -9.89
CA GLY A 74 -13.53 18.46 -9.40
C GLY A 74 -12.60 19.65 -9.58
N LYS A 75 -12.19 20.30 -8.49
CA LYS A 75 -11.21 21.39 -8.50
C LYS A 75 -9.75 20.92 -8.36
N TYR A 76 -9.53 19.63 -8.21
CA TYR A 76 -8.21 19.04 -7.98
C TYR A 76 -7.62 18.51 -9.27
N THR A 77 -6.29 18.41 -9.31
CA THR A 77 -5.54 17.77 -10.39
C THR A 77 -4.66 16.67 -9.80
N ALA A 78 -4.75 15.49 -10.37
CA ALA A 78 -3.91 14.37 -10.00
C ALA A 78 -2.55 14.45 -10.68
N SER A 79 -1.50 14.01 -10.00
CA SER A 79 -0.14 13.90 -10.51
C SER A 79 0.54 12.64 -9.99
N GLU A 80 1.59 12.22 -10.70
CA GLU A 80 2.46 11.17 -10.18
C GLU A 80 3.35 11.69 -9.06
N PHE A 81 3.68 10.83 -8.11
CA PHE A 81 4.73 11.13 -7.15
C PHE A 81 6.09 10.97 -7.83
N THR A 82 6.77 12.08 -8.06
CA THR A 82 8.10 12.08 -8.73
C THR A 82 9.26 11.88 -7.77
N LEU A 83 9.03 11.95 -6.46
CA LEU A 83 10.07 11.88 -5.42
C LEU A 83 9.89 10.68 -4.46
N GLY A 84 9.24 9.63 -4.90
CA GLY A 84 8.96 8.44 -4.10
C GLY A 84 7.58 8.45 -3.43
N ALA A 85 7.37 7.58 -2.44
CA ALA A 85 6.10 7.50 -1.73
C ALA A 85 5.80 8.78 -0.93
N PRO A 86 4.53 9.18 -0.78
CA PRO A 86 4.11 10.40 -0.05
C PRO A 86 4.55 10.44 1.40
N HIS A 87 4.65 9.30 2.03
CA HIS A 87 5.30 9.13 3.30
C HIS A 87 6.43 8.15 3.05
N SER A 88 7.67 8.63 3.14
CA SER A 88 8.84 7.79 2.96
C SER A 88 8.71 6.54 3.81
N ASP A 89 9.01 5.39 3.21
CA ASP A 89 9.02 4.12 3.90
C ASP A 89 10.08 4.07 5.01
N ASP A 90 11.00 5.06 5.03
CA ASP A 90 11.93 5.30 6.13
C ASP A 90 11.26 5.92 7.38
N TYR A 91 10.00 6.34 7.30
CA TYR A 91 9.31 6.94 8.44
C TYR A 91 8.78 5.85 9.37
N THR A 92 9.18 5.90 10.62
CA THR A 92 8.77 4.95 11.66
C THR A 92 7.99 5.62 12.77
N ALA A 93 7.21 4.84 13.51
CA ALA A 93 6.45 5.32 14.65
C ALA A 93 7.05 4.87 15.98
N ASP A 94 7.02 5.75 16.95
CA ASP A 94 7.34 5.46 18.35
C ASP A 94 6.11 5.81 19.23
N PRO A 95 5.47 4.82 19.87
CA PRO A 95 5.80 3.37 19.86
C PRO A 95 5.46 2.67 18.53
N ALA A 96 6.17 1.58 18.22
CA ALA A 96 6.06 0.85 16.96
C ALA A 96 4.64 0.34 16.63
N VAL A 97 3.78 0.15 17.63
CA VAL A 97 2.36 -0.22 17.41
C VAL A 97 1.60 0.82 16.59
N CYS A 98 2.09 2.07 16.54
CA CYS A 98 1.50 3.18 15.78
C CYS A 98 1.93 3.18 14.30
N GLN A 99 2.85 2.31 13.89
CA GLN A 99 3.40 2.27 12.53
C GLN A 99 2.34 2.28 11.42
N PRO A 100 1.21 1.54 11.50
CA PRO A 100 0.18 1.57 10.46
C PRO A 100 -0.48 2.95 10.24
N LEU A 101 -0.40 3.86 11.21
CA LEU A 101 -0.89 5.25 11.06
C LEU A 101 0.10 6.14 10.30
N VAL A 102 1.35 5.72 10.16
CA VAL A 102 2.41 6.42 9.44
C VAL A 102 2.56 5.87 8.03
N SER A 103 2.71 4.57 7.89
CA SER A 103 2.88 3.88 6.61
C SER A 103 2.34 2.46 6.66
N LEU A 104 1.81 1.99 5.52
CA LEU A 104 1.36 0.61 5.31
C LEU A 104 2.34 -0.18 4.43
N ALA A 105 3.53 0.36 4.15
CA ALA A 105 4.53 -0.26 3.30
C ALA A 105 5.19 -1.48 3.97
N ALA A 106 5.60 -2.48 3.17
CA ALA A 106 6.14 -3.74 3.65
C ALA A 106 7.49 -3.62 4.36
N ASP A 107 8.32 -2.65 3.99
CA ASP A 107 9.63 -2.38 4.59
C ASP A 107 9.55 -1.76 6.00
N VAL A 108 8.39 -1.25 6.39
CA VAL A 108 8.12 -0.74 7.74
C VAL A 108 7.01 -1.50 8.47
N THR A 109 6.44 -2.53 7.86
CA THR A 109 5.42 -3.43 8.44
C THR A 109 5.72 -4.88 8.08
N ASP A 110 5.20 -5.83 8.86
CA ASP A 110 5.37 -7.27 8.61
C ASP A 110 4.37 -7.82 7.56
N HIS A 111 3.95 -7.00 6.58
CA HIS A 111 2.94 -7.39 5.60
C HIS A 111 3.54 -7.53 4.20
N ASP A 112 3.16 -8.61 3.51
CA ASP A 112 3.66 -8.98 2.19
C ASP A 112 3.01 -8.12 1.10
N MET A 113 3.46 -6.87 0.96
CA MET A 113 3.08 -5.99 -0.14
C MET A 113 3.72 -6.48 -1.45
N ARG A 114 2.92 -6.64 -2.49
CA ARG A 114 3.33 -7.15 -3.81
C ARG A 114 3.47 -6.07 -4.85
N SER A 115 2.70 -5.02 -4.75
CA SER A 115 2.71 -3.90 -5.68
C SER A 115 2.14 -2.65 -5.03
N GLU A 116 2.60 -1.51 -5.50
CA GLU A 116 2.20 -0.19 -5.02
C GLU A 116 2.13 0.80 -6.17
N VAL A 117 1.16 1.72 -6.09
CA VAL A 117 1.06 2.91 -6.94
C VAL A 117 0.70 4.11 -6.08
N ASN A 118 1.43 5.19 -6.26
CA ASN A 118 1.25 6.43 -5.52
C ASN A 118 0.82 7.56 -6.45
N ARG A 119 -0.14 8.37 -6.01
CA ARG A 119 -0.61 9.58 -6.69
C ARG A 119 -0.75 10.71 -5.69
N ARG A 120 -0.62 11.92 -6.18
CA ARG A 120 -0.88 13.15 -5.44
C ARG A 120 -2.03 13.89 -6.11
N VAL A 121 -2.92 14.46 -5.31
CA VAL A 121 -4.09 15.20 -5.79
C VAL A 121 -4.11 16.55 -5.09
N ASP A 122 -3.89 17.63 -5.82
CA ASP A 122 -3.75 18.98 -5.30
C ASP A 122 -4.74 19.94 -5.97
N VAL A 123 -4.99 21.08 -5.32
CA VAL A 123 -5.68 22.19 -5.99
C VAL A 123 -4.68 22.91 -6.89
N ALA A 124 -4.97 22.96 -8.19
CA ALA A 124 -4.08 23.55 -9.16
C ALA A 124 -3.79 25.04 -8.83
N GLY A 125 -2.51 25.41 -8.79
CA GLY A 125 -2.05 26.78 -8.52
C GLY A 125 -2.03 27.18 -7.04
N GLU A 126 -2.43 26.33 -6.11
CA GLU A 126 -2.40 26.59 -4.67
C GLU A 126 -1.23 25.85 -4.00
N MET A 127 -0.07 26.51 -3.84
CA MET A 127 1.10 25.91 -3.15
C MET A 127 0.84 25.57 -1.68
N LEU A 128 -0.11 26.25 -1.03
CA LEU A 128 -0.50 26.03 0.37
C LEU A 128 -1.90 25.41 0.47
N GLY A 129 -2.39 24.86 -0.63
CA GLY A 129 -3.70 24.23 -0.70
C GLY A 129 -3.75 22.87 -0.03
N LEU A 130 -4.95 22.32 -0.01
CA LEU A 130 -5.17 20.95 0.43
C LEU A 130 -4.52 19.99 -0.56
N SER A 131 -3.70 19.07 -0.04
CA SER A 131 -3.08 17.96 -0.78
C SER A 131 -3.64 16.63 -0.29
N VAL A 132 -3.84 15.71 -1.21
CA VAL A 132 -4.24 14.34 -0.90
C VAL A 132 -3.24 13.38 -1.52
N ALA A 133 -2.51 12.66 -0.68
CA ALA A 133 -1.73 11.50 -1.10
C ALA A 133 -2.65 10.29 -1.26
N VAL A 134 -2.65 9.67 -2.42
CA VAL A 134 -3.43 8.48 -2.75
C VAL A 134 -2.48 7.32 -3.01
N GLN A 135 -2.62 6.23 -2.25
CA GLN A 135 -1.77 5.06 -2.37
C GLN A 135 -2.63 3.81 -2.56
N LEU A 136 -2.39 3.08 -3.63
CA LEU A 136 -2.96 1.76 -3.88
C LEU A 136 -1.90 0.72 -3.60
N ARG A 137 -2.17 -0.19 -2.67
CA ARG A 137 -1.24 -1.28 -2.30
C ARG A 137 -1.94 -2.61 -2.35
N SER A 138 -1.36 -3.59 -3.03
CA SER A 138 -1.88 -4.94 -3.09
C SER A 138 -0.95 -5.93 -2.38
N TYR A 139 -1.55 -6.86 -1.67
CA TYR A 139 -0.86 -7.75 -0.73
C TYR A 139 -1.09 -9.22 -1.08
N GLY A 140 -0.13 -10.06 -0.69
CA GLY A 140 -0.25 -11.52 -0.75
C GLY A 140 -0.92 -12.12 0.49
N GLY A 141 -1.32 -13.39 0.40
CA GLY A 141 -1.64 -14.24 1.55
C GLY A 141 -2.71 -13.74 2.53
N GLY A 142 -3.59 -12.82 2.14
CA GLY A 142 -4.61 -12.23 3.03
C GLY A 142 -4.08 -11.09 3.91
N ASP A 143 -2.90 -10.55 3.60
CA ASP A 143 -2.27 -9.49 4.39
C ASP A 143 -3.05 -8.19 4.38
N ALA A 144 -3.79 -7.86 3.32
CA ALA A 144 -4.64 -6.67 3.30
C ALA A 144 -5.61 -6.60 4.50
N ALA A 145 -6.22 -7.73 4.89
CA ALA A 145 -7.07 -7.79 6.07
C ALA A 145 -6.26 -7.66 7.38
N ARG A 146 -5.02 -8.21 7.40
CA ARG A 146 -4.11 -8.01 8.55
C ARG A 146 -3.67 -6.57 8.70
N VAL A 147 -3.40 -5.88 7.60
CA VAL A 147 -3.12 -4.43 7.57
C VAL A 147 -4.26 -3.64 8.19
N MET A 148 -5.51 -3.89 7.78
CA MET A 148 -6.67 -3.20 8.35
C MET A 148 -6.85 -3.45 9.85
N LYS A 149 -6.59 -4.69 10.29
CA LYS A 149 -6.60 -5.05 11.72
C LYS A 149 -5.48 -4.37 12.50
N ALA A 150 -4.29 -4.27 11.92
CA ALA A 150 -3.17 -3.56 12.52
C ALA A 150 -3.44 -2.05 12.62
N LEU A 151 -4.00 -1.45 11.57
CA LEU A 151 -4.42 -0.06 11.53
C LEU A 151 -5.48 0.25 12.60
N ASP A 152 -6.49 -0.59 12.73
CA ASP A 152 -7.53 -0.44 13.76
C ASP A 152 -6.95 -0.55 15.19
N LYS A 153 -6.03 -1.49 15.41
CA LYS A 153 -5.30 -1.60 16.68
C LYS A 153 -4.46 -0.35 16.96
N ALA A 154 -3.76 0.16 15.95
CA ALA A 154 -2.94 1.38 16.07
C ALA A 154 -3.82 2.59 16.41
N GLY A 155 -4.95 2.78 15.74
CA GLY A 155 -5.90 3.85 16.05
C GLY A 155 -6.33 3.87 17.51
N ARG A 156 -6.62 2.70 18.09
CA ARG A 156 -6.98 2.61 19.51
C ARG A 156 -5.81 2.81 20.47
N LYS A 157 -4.63 2.26 20.15
CA LYS A 157 -3.46 2.28 21.04
C LYS A 157 -2.74 3.62 21.05
N CYS A 158 -2.89 4.38 19.96
CA CYS A 158 -2.21 5.66 19.76
C CYS A 158 -3.16 6.86 19.83
N ALA A 159 -4.34 6.68 20.44
CA ALA A 159 -5.34 7.74 20.57
C ALA A 159 -4.79 9.01 21.24
N ASP A 160 -3.90 8.85 22.23
CA ASP A 160 -3.25 9.94 22.96
C ASP A 160 -1.97 10.47 22.28
N GLY A 161 -1.76 10.07 21.01
CA GLY A 161 -0.66 10.52 20.18
C GLY A 161 0.54 9.55 20.15
N PHE A 162 1.51 9.93 19.30
CA PHE A 162 2.76 9.20 19.11
C PHE A 162 3.81 10.11 18.45
N THR A 163 5.02 9.60 18.26
CA THR A 163 6.07 10.30 17.54
C THR A 163 6.35 9.60 16.22
N GLU A 164 6.30 10.34 15.12
CA GLU A 164 6.81 9.89 13.82
C GLU A 164 8.29 10.25 13.74
N VAL A 165 9.14 9.27 13.47
CA VAL A 165 10.58 9.45 13.35
C VAL A 165 10.96 9.44 11.87
N ARG A 166 11.54 10.53 11.40
CA ARG A 166 12.07 10.75 10.06
C ARG A 166 13.59 10.86 10.13
N SER A 167 14.27 10.71 9.01
CA SER A 167 15.75 10.80 8.95
C SER A 167 16.31 12.11 9.51
N VAL A 168 15.60 13.22 9.34
CA VAL A 168 16.06 14.59 9.68
C VAL A 168 15.17 15.31 10.70
N ALA A 169 14.04 14.74 11.09
CA ALA A 169 13.08 15.41 11.98
C ALA A 169 12.19 14.38 12.70
N LYS A 170 11.49 14.86 13.72
CA LYS A 170 10.44 14.11 14.40
C LYS A 170 9.12 14.86 14.27
N GLY A 171 8.07 14.16 13.84
CA GLY A 171 6.70 14.64 13.86
C GLY A 171 6.01 14.23 15.15
N LYS A 172 5.41 15.17 15.89
CA LYS A 172 4.68 14.86 17.11
C LYS A 172 3.18 14.87 16.84
N TYR A 173 2.58 13.70 16.84
CA TYR A 173 1.14 13.53 16.82
C TYR A 173 0.62 13.68 18.25
N LEU A 174 -0.27 14.63 18.46
CA LEU A 174 -0.84 14.93 19.79
C LEU A 174 -2.09 14.09 20.05
N LYS A 175 -2.81 13.72 18.98
CA LYS A 175 -4.06 12.98 19.08
C LYS A 175 -4.34 12.22 17.79
N VAL A 176 -4.96 11.05 17.93
CA VAL A 176 -5.51 10.24 16.84
C VAL A 176 -6.96 9.93 17.17
N GLU A 177 -7.89 10.41 16.36
CA GLU A 177 -9.32 10.24 16.58
C GLU A 177 -9.93 9.46 15.43
N PRO A 178 -10.68 8.38 15.70
CA PRO A 178 -11.50 7.79 14.66
C PRO A 178 -12.60 8.79 14.27
N VAL A 179 -12.80 8.96 12.97
CA VAL A 179 -13.86 9.81 12.42
C VAL A 179 -14.81 9.00 11.55
N ARG A 180 -15.95 9.59 11.19
CA ARG A 180 -16.88 8.93 10.26
C ARG A 180 -16.17 8.71 8.93
N ALA A 181 -16.12 7.44 8.51
CA ALA A 181 -15.57 7.07 7.20
C ALA A 181 -16.56 7.40 6.08
N PRO A 182 -16.09 7.77 4.87
CA PRO A 182 -16.91 7.82 3.67
C PRO A 182 -17.55 6.47 3.36
N GLU A 183 -18.67 6.49 2.64
CA GLU A 183 -19.35 5.28 2.18
C GLU A 183 -18.86 4.92 0.77
N PHE A 184 -18.09 3.85 0.65
CA PHE A 184 -17.56 3.37 -0.64
C PHE A 184 -18.52 2.45 -1.41
N GLY A 185 -19.61 2.00 -0.80
CA GLY A 185 -20.58 1.11 -1.43
C GLY A 185 -20.06 -0.30 -1.70
N ALA A 186 -20.60 -0.94 -2.73
CA ALA A 186 -20.30 -2.34 -3.06
C ALA A 186 -18.82 -2.55 -3.39
N GLY A 187 -18.24 -3.66 -2.90
CA GLY A 187 -16.82 -4.02 -3.09
C GLY A 187 -15.88 -3.49 -2.02
N ALA A 188 -16.32 -2.60 -1.13
CA ALA A 188 -15.55 -2.21 0.05
C ALA A 188 -15.78 -3.25 1.16
N ASP A 189 -14.72 -3.94 1.57
CA ASP A 189 -14.80 -4.94 2.64
C ASP A 189 -14.67 -4.30 4.03
N GLU A 190 -13.76 -3.33 4.15
CA GLU A 190 -13.47 -2.61 5.39
C GLU A 190 -13.06 -1.18 5.10
N VAL A 191 -13.48 -0.25 5.96
CA VAL A 191 -13.06 1.16 5.90
C VAL A 191 -12.63 1.62 7.29
N ARG A 192 -11.57 2.43 7.35
CA ARG A 192 -11.14 3.13 8.56
C ARG A 192 -10.80 4.58 8.20
N ALA A 193 -11.18 5.49 9.09
CA ALA A 193 -10.85 6.91 8.92
C ALA A 193 -10.42 7.51 10.26
N TYR A 194 -9.39 8.36 10.20
CA TYR A 194 -8.77 8.99 11.35
C TYR A 194 -8.51 10.46 11.08
N HIS A 195 -8.65 11.25 12.13
CA HIS A 195 -8.18 12.63 12.23
C HIS A 195 -6.96 12.68 13.13
N PHE A 196 -5.93 13.36 12.69
CA PHE A 196 -4.72 13.61 13.45
C PHE A 196 -4.60 15.07 13.83
N THR A 197 -4.30 15.33 15.11
CA THR A 197 -3.79 16.63 15.54
C THR A 197 -2.28 16.51 15.68
N ILE A 198 -1.54 17.28 14.88
CA ILE A 198 -0.07 17.22 14.78
C ILE A 198 0.52 18.54 15.26
N LEU A 199 1.64 18.48 15.97
CA LEU A 199 2.39 19.67 16.34
C LEU A 199 3.39 20.03 15.25
N ASP A 200 3.42 21.31 14.84
CA ASP A 200 4.40 21.78 13.87
C ASP A 200 5.84 21.59 14.39
N VAL A 201 6.82 21.66 13.49
CA VAL A 201 8.25 21.45 13.83
C VAL A 201 8.79 22.44 14.85
N LYS A 202 8.14 23.59 15.04
CA LYS A 202 8.50 24.61 16.05
C LYS A 202 7.80 24.37 17.39
N GLY A 203 6.90 23.39 17.46
CA GLY A 203 6.12 23.07 18.64
C GLY A 203 5.09 24.14 19.05
N LYS A 204 4.58 24.92 18.09
CA LYS A 204 3.72 26.07 18.35
C LYS A 204 2.32 25.97 17.76
N LEU A 205 2.22 25.38 16.55
CA LEU A 205 0.98 25.32 15.82
C LEU A 205 0.42 23.89 15.81
N ARG A 206 -0.89 23.79 15.87
CA ARG A 206 -1.60 22.52 15.68
C ARG A 206 -2.03 22.43 14.22
N LEU A 207 -1.62 21.37 13.56
CA LEU A 207 -1.97 21.03 12.20
C LEU A 207 -2.96 19.88 12.21
N HIS A 208 -3.72 19.74 11.15
CA HIS A 208 -4.75 18.72 11.00
C HIS A 208 -4.49 17.91 9.74
N ASP A 209 -4.36 16.59 9.91
CA ASP A 209 -4.29 15.63 8.82
C ASP A 209 -5.44 14.64 8.94
N TYR A 210 -5.83 14.06 7.81
CA TYR A 210 -6.85 13.02 7.76
C TYR A 210 -6.33 11.81 6.99
N LEU A 211 -6.62 10.63 7.49
CA LEU A 211 -6.33 9.37 6.83
C LEU A 211 -7.62 8.57 6.66
N THR A 212 -7.92 8.18 5.43
CA THR A 212 -8.97 7.21 5.12
C THR A 212 -8.33 6.01 4.43
N VAL A 213 -8.65 4.80 4.87
CA VAL A 213 -8.19 3.56 4.23
C VAL A 213 -9.39 2.67 3.98
N VAL A 214 -9.56 2.24 2.74
CA VAL A 214 -10.55 1.25 2.32
C VAL A 214 -9.85 0.00 1.82
N ARG A 215 -10.35 -1.18 2.18
CA ARG A 215 -9.91 -2.47 1.66
C ARG A 215 -10.93 -3.06 0.71
N SER A 216 -10.43 -3.61 -0.40
CA SER A 216 -11.18 -4.44 -1.34
C SER A 216 -10.33 -5.66 -1.69
N GLY A 217 -10.77 -6.83 -1.27
CA GLY A 217 -10.03 -8.08 -1.47
C GLY A 217 -8.61 -8.03 -0.90
N SER A 218 -7.63 -8.14 -1.79
CA SER A 218 -6.19 -8.10 -1.46
C SER A 218 -5.59 -6.68 -1.48
N THR A 219 -6.38 -5.65 -1.76
CA THR A 219 -5.88 -4.30 -2.01
C THR A 219 -6.40 -3.30 -0.97
N THR A 220 -5.55 -2.38 -0.54
CA THR A 220 -5.93 -1.19 0.21
C THR A 220 -5.74 0.06 -0.66
N LEU A 221 -6.70 0.98 -0.56
CA LEU A 221 -6.58 2.34 -1.06
C LEU A 221 -6.50 3.23 0.17
N SER A 222 -5.42 3.97 0.32
CA SER A 222 -5.28 4.96 1.39
C SER A 222 -5.24 6.37 0.83
N PHE A 223 -5.93 7.26 1.53
CA PHE A 223 -6.05 8.68 1.21
C PHE A 223 -5.57 9.46 2.43
N ARG A 224 -4.44 10.13 2.30
CA ARG A 224 -3.95 11.02 3.35
C ARG A 224 -4.05 12.46 2.88
N ALA A 225 -4.87 13.23 3.57
CA ALA A 225 -5.08 14.63 3.28
C ALA A 225 -4.38 15.50 4.32
N ASP A 226 -3.63 16.48 3.86
CA ASP A 226 -2.96 17.48 4.66
C ASP A 226 -3.17 18.89 4.10
N LEU A 227 -3.07 19.88 4.97
CA LEU A 227 -3.15 21.30 4.64
C LEU A 227 -2.03 22.04 5.37
N LEU A 228 -1.25 22.82 4.64
CA LEU A 228 -0.26 23.71 5.25
C LEU A 228 -0.95 24.87 5.96
N GLY A 229 -1.38 24.65 7.19
CA GLY A 229 -2.06 25.66 8.00
C GLY A 229 -2.73 25.05 9.23
N THR A 230 -3.32 25.90 10.06
CA THR A 230 -3.96 25.50 11.33
C THR A 230 -5.47 25.29 11.19
N LYS A 231 -6.02 25.47 9.98
CA LYS A 231 -7.44 25.29 9.73
C LYS A 231 -7.76 23.80 9.66
N ASP A 232 -8.70 23.37 10.46
CA ASP A 232 -9.33 22.07 10.30
C ASP A 232 -10.25 22.10 9.07
N PHE A 233 -9.97 21.22 8.10
CA PHE A 233 -10.69 21.14 6.82
C PHE A 233 -11.73 20.01 6.78
N GLY A 234 -11.89 19.25 7.87
CA GLY A 234 -13.02 18.35 8.12
C GLY A 234 -12.93 16.95 7.53
N GLY A 235 -11.90 16.62 6.74
CA GLY A 235 -11.74 15.27 6.20
C GLY A 235 -11.09 15.21 4.82
N VAL A 236 -10.87 13.98 4.35
CA VAL A 236 -10.48 13.74 2.95
C VAL A 236 -11.64 14.17 2.04
N PRO A 237 -11.42 14.94 0.97
CA PRO A 237 -12.49 15.36 0.07
C PRO A 237 -13.21 14.15 -0.55
N GLU A 238 -14.52 14.06 -0.39
CA GLU A 238 -15.34 12.96 -0.93
C GLU A 238 -15.19 12.85 -2.45
N SER A 239 -15.10 13.98 -3.17
CA SER A 239 -14.89 13.95 -4.62
C SER A 239 -13.62 13.20 -5.03
N VAL A 240 -12.57 13.21 -4.20
CA VAL A 240 -11.32 12.48 -4.47
C VAL A 240 -11.49 11.00 -4.13
N THR A 241 -12.09 10.68 -2.98
CA THR A 241 -12.31 9.29 -2.58
C THR A 241 -13.25 8.57 -3.54
N ASP A 242 -14.35 9.20 -3.94
CA ASP A 242 -15.35 8.62 -4.84
C ASP A 242 -14.78 8.39 -6.24
N ALA A 243 -14.13 9.40 -6.83
CA ALA A 243 -13.55 9.27 -8.17
C ALA A 243 -12.48 8.17 -8.22
N GLN A 244 -11.58 8.10 -7.21
CA GLN A 244 -10.59 7.05 -7.15
C GLN A 244 -11.22 5.67 -6.92
N TRP A 245 -12.25 5.59 -6.11
CA TRP A 245 -12.97 4.35 -5.85
C TRP A 245 -13.70 3.84 -7.09
N GLU A 246 -14.39 4.69 -7.81
CA GLU A 246 -15.06 4.34 -9.07
C GLU A 246 -14.05 3.82 -10.10
N LYS A 247 -12.92 4.51 -10.25
CA LYS A 247 -11.85 4.10 -11.15
C LYS A 247 -11.28 2.73 -10.77
N PHE A 248 -10.99 2.52 -9.49
CA PHE A 248 -10.52 1.24 -8.98
C PHE A 248 -11.52 0.12 -9.29
N ARG A 249 -12.79 0.32 -8.98
CA ARG A 249 -13.84 -0.66 -9.23
C ARG A 249 -14.00 -1.00 -10.70
N SER A 250 -13.88 -0.03 -11.60
CA SER A 250 -14.03 -0.26 -13.04
C SER A 250 -12.95 -1.22 -13.60
N VAL A 251 -11.80 -1.30 -12.95
CA VAL A 251 -10.67 -2.17 -13.37
C VAL A 251 -10.71 -3.52 -12.68
N VAL A 252 -11.14 -3.58 -11.40
CA VAL A 252 -11.04 -4.79 -10.58
C VAL A 252 -12.37 -5.52 -10.40
N ALA A 253 -13.49 -4.97 -10.86
CA ALA A 253 -14.76 -5.66 -10.84
C ALA A 253 -14.64 -6.99 -11.61
N PRO A 254 -15.06 -8.13 -11.03
CA PRO A 254 -15.15 -9.35 -11.80
C PRO A 254 -16.16 -9.13 -12.94
N GLY A 255 -15.70 -9.30 -14.17
CA GLY A 255 -16.56 -9.35 -15.35
C GLY A 255 -17.50 -10.55 -15.30
#